data_9f5c5207614b1ba3a3abf3b18e7a4d82
#
_entry.id   9f5c5207614b1ba3a3abf3b18e7a4d82
#
_cell.length_a   1.000
_cell.length_b   1.000
_cell.length_c   1.000
_cell.angle_alpha   90.00
_cell.angle_beta   90.00
_cell.angle_gamma   90.00
#
_symmetry.space_group_name_H-M   'P 1'
#
loop_
_entity.id
_entity.type
_entity.pdbx_description
1 polymer ?
#
loop_
_entity_poly.entity_id
_entity_poly.type
_entity_poly.pdbx_seq_one_letter_code
_entity_poly.pdbx_strand_id
1 'polypeptide(L)'
;MLALDAIKPIFAASGNGGTKPAGLVTAVAMVTTGQPSELPEALPAASAASPAEAAEEAPEELRPSLKRALDYVSRRYRVAPEALVPIFEAAESVGRERRLDPLLIIAIIGIESRFNPFAESPVGAKGLMQVMPGIHLDKVPEGAGEQPFLDPVTNIQVGVHVLEEAIRWRGSLTRGLQHYGGSPKDPATGYANRVLAEKQRLEQAARGSGGSHA
;
A
#
# COMPACT_ATOMS: atom_id res chain seq x y z
N MET A 1 7.26 -16.36 24.31
CA MET A 1 5.94 -15.76 24.46
C MET A 1 6.18 -14.31 24.85
N LEU A 2 6.37 -13.43 23.85
CA LEU A 2 6.68 -12.03 24.07
C LEU A 2 5.51 -11.22 23.50
N ALA A 3 4.96 -10.36 24.33
CA ALA A 3 3.72 -9.66 24.22
C ALA A 3 3.58 -8.86 22.91
N LEU A 4 2.55 -9.16 22.15
CA LEU A 4 1.95 -8.29 21.12
C LEU A 4 1.02 -7.28 21.83
N ASP A 5 1.56 -6.55 22.80
CA ASP A 5 0.84 -5.45 23.44
C ASP A 5 1.43 -4.12 22.95
N ALA A 6 1.11 -3.77 21.72
CA ALA A 6 1.17 -2.38 21.28
C ALA A 6 -0.24 -1.97 20.88
N ILE A 7 -0.95 -1.43 21.86
CA ILE A 7 -2.28 -0.84 21.73
C ILE A 7 -2.23 0.26 20.66
N LYS A 8 -2.89 0.02 19.52
CA LYS A 8 -3.23 1.08 18.57
C LYS A 8 -4.60 1.63 18.92
N PRO A 9 -4.69 2.71 19.68
CA PRO A 9 -5.74 3.68 19.42
C PRO A 9 -5.27 5.11 19.67
N ILE A 10 -4.94 5.88 18.68
CA ILE A 10 -5.07 7.34 18.72
C ILE A 10 -5.25 7.83 17.26
N PHE A 11 -6.41 7.63 16.71
CA PHE A 11 -7.04 8.54 15.78
C PHE A 11 -8.45 8.82 16.31
N ALA A 12 -8.53 9.62 17.37
CA ALA A 12 -9.79 10.26 17.73
C ALA A 12 -9.99 11.44 16.79
N ALA A 13 -11.09 11.39 16.07
CA ALA A 13 -11.59 12.38 15.15
C ALA A 13 -11.47 13.81 15.69
N SER A 14 -10.80 14.68 14.93
CA SER A 14 -11.10 16.10 14.97
C SER A 14 -12.21 16.34 13.96
N GLY A 15 -13.46 16.25 14.40
CA GLY A 15 -14.61 16.67 13.66
C GLY A 15 -14.56 18.18 13.51
N ASN A 16 -14.52 18.67 12.28
CA ASN A 16 -14.85 20.05 12.00
C ASN A 16 -16.12 20.05 11.15
N GLY A 17 -17.22 20.45 11.78
CA GLY A 17 -18.51 20.68 11.16
C GLY A 17 -18.43 21.87 10.22
N GLY A 18 -18.75 21.64 8.97
CA GLY A 18 -18.96 22.66 7.95
C GLY A 18 -20.34 22.47 7.32
N THR A 19 -21.26 23.30 7.74
CA THR A 19 -22.64 23.49 7.27
C THR A 19 -22.70 23.69 5.76
N LYS A 20 -23.61 22.94 5.11
CA LYS A 20 -24.15 23.25 3.77
C LYS A 20 -25.07 24.47 3.84
N PRO A 21 -25.13 25.30 2.81
CA PRO A 21 -26.37 25.96 2.42
C PRO A 21 -26.96 25.33 1.15
N ALA A 22 -28.24 25.07 1.25
CA ALA A 22 -29.11 24.74 0.15
C ALA A 22 -29.33 25.98 -0.74
N GLY A 23 -29.32 25.79 -2.05
CA GLY A 23 -29.72 26.79 -3.04
C GLY A 23 -30.51 26.13 -4.16
N LEU A 24 -31.81 26.25 -4.09
CA LEU A 24 -32.81 25.93 -5.09
C LEU A 24 -32.82 27.03 -6.15
N VAL A 25 -32.78 26.74 -7.45
CA VAL A 25 -33.47 27.53 -8.50
C VAL A 25 -33.67 26.67 -9.76
N THR A 26 -34.83 26.32 -10.00
CA THR A 26 -35.87 26.42 -11.01
C THR A 26 -35.44 26.43 -12.50
N ALA A 27 -36.11 25.52 -13.22
CA ALA A 27 -36.16 25.30 -14.65
C ALA A 27 -36.65 26.53 -15.48
N VAL A 28 -36.18 26.60 -16.74
CA VAL A 28 -37.03 27.05 -17.87
C VAL A 28 -36.60 26.33 -19.13
N ALA A 29 -37.56 25.66 -19.77
CA ALA A 29 -37.50 25.12 -21.09
C ALA A 29 -37.71 26.18 -22.16
N MET A 30 -37.05 26.08 -23.33
CA MET A 30 -37.67 26.53 -24.58
C MET A 30 -37.18 25.70 -25.76
N VAL A 31 -38.17 25.18 -26.45
CA VAL A 31 -38.18 24.47 -27.72
C VAL A 31 -37.98 25.48 -28.87
N THR A 32 -37.18 25.15 -29.90
CA THR A 32 -37.48 25.58 -31.27
C THR A 32 -36.92 24.57 -32.28
N THR A 33 -37.82 24.22 -33.17
CA THR A 33 -37.77 23.35 -34.34
C THR A 33 -36.93 23.92 -35.49
N GLY A 34 -36.39 23.02 -36.34
CA GLY A 34 -35.93 23.36 -37.69
C GLY A 34 -35.00 22.32 -38.31
N GLN A 35 -35.56 21.42 -39.14
CA GLN A 35 -34.86 20.56 -40.11
C GLN A 35 -35.19 21.15 -41.52
N PRO A 36 -34.65 20.63 -42.67
CA PRO A 36 -33.43 19.85 -42.99
C PRO A 36 -32.65 20.47 -44.20
N SER A 37 -31.48 19.99 -44.55
CA SER A 37 -31.09 19.73 -45.95
C SER A 37 -29.65 19.23 -46.14
N GLU A 38 -29.59 18.11 -46.86
CA GLU A 38 -28.66 17.67 -47.90
C GLU A 38 -27.20 17.30 -47.60
N LEU A 39 -26.94 16.00 -47.86
CA LEU A 39 -25.64 15.41 -48.24
C LEU A 39 -25.22 15.86 -49.66
N PRO A 40 -23.93 15.80 -50.06
CA PRO A 40 -23.37 14.54 -50.54
C PRO A 40 -21.92 14.21 -50.16
N GLU A 41 -21.68 12.94 -49.99
CA GLU A 41 -20.68 12.05 -50.62
C GLU A 41 -19.26 12.59 -50.92
N ALA A 42 -18.27 12.01 -50.20
CA ALA A 42 -17.06 11.42 -50.78
C ALA A 42 -16.17 10.78 -49.67
N LEU A 43 -16.06 9.46 -49.71
CA LEU A 43 -14.90 8.74 -49.18
C LEU A 43 -13.73 8.92 -50.17
N PRO A 44 -12.47 8.91 -49.71
CA PRO A 44 -11.79 7.66 -49.61
C PRO A 44 -10.74 7.51 -48.50
N ALA A 45 -10.44 6.26 -48.27
CA ALA A 45 -9.18 5.66 -47.86
C ALA A 45 -8.77 5.68 -46.39
N ALA A 46 -9.03 4.55 -45.79
CA ALA A 46 -8.18 3.75 -44.93
C ALA A 46 -6.79 4.33 -44.57
N SER A 47 -6.65 4.72 -43.32
CA SER A 47 -5.38 4.57 -42.64
C SER A 47 -5.62 3.70 -41.42
N ALA A 48 -5.08 2.50 -41.49
CA ALA A 48 -5.09 1.51 -40.42
C ALA A 48 -4.43 2.08 -39.18
N ALA A 49 -5.25 2.46 -38.20
CA ALA A 49 -4.79 2.55 -36.85
C ALA A 49 -4.55 1.12 -36.36
N SER A 50 -3.29 0.75 -36.29
CA SER A 50 -2.83 -0.42 -35.56
C SER A 50 -3.49 -0.46 -34.18
N PRO A 51 -4.04 -1.60 -33.75
CA PRO A 51 -4.38 -1.76 -32.36
C PRO A 51 -3.05 -1.66 -31.60
N ALA A 52 -2.93 -0.66 -30.72
CA ALA A 52 -1.91 -0.70 -29.70
C ALA A 52 -2.12 -2.01 -28.94
N GLU A 53 -1.26 -2.97 -29.19
CA GLU A 53 -1.09 -4.14 -28.35
C GLU A 53 -1.01 -3.63 -26.92
N ALA A 54 -2.02 -3.99 -26.13
CA ALA A 54 -1.86 -4.05 -24.70
C ALA A 54 -0.68 -5.01 -24.49
N ALA A 55 0.47 -4.46 -24.24
CA ALA A 55 1.60 -5.22 -23.77
C ALA A 55 1.11 -5.85 -22.47
N GLU A 56 0.78 -7.14 -22.49
CA GLU A 56 0.81 -7.98 -21.31
C GLU A 56 2.20 -7.83 -20.75
N GLU A 57 2.35 -6.97 -19.73
CA GLU A 57 3.57 -6.91 -18.95
C GLU A 57 3.80 -8.31 -18.40
N ALA A 58 4.75 -9.04 -18.99
CA ALA A 58 5.24 -10.27 -18.43
C ALA A 58 5.56 -10.01 -16.95
N PRO A 59 5.26 -10.95 -16.03
CA PRO A 59 5.49 -10.75 -14.61
C PRO A 59 6.95 -10.33 -14.42
N GLU A 60 7.14 -9.09 -13.98
CA GLU A 60 8.45 -8.49 -13.80
C GLU A 60 9.15 -9.27 -12.68
N GLU A 61 10.10 -10.12 -13.04
CA GLU A 61 10.81 -10.93 -12.06
C GLU A 61 11.43 -10.04 -10.98
N LEU A 62 11.23 -10.39 -9.72
CA LEU A 62 11.85 -9.70 -8.57
C LEU A 62 13.34 -9.47 -8.82
N ARG A 63 13.80 -8.26 -8.57
CA ARG A 63 15.22 -7.91 -8.66
C ARG A 63 16.10 -8.87 -7.85
N PRO A 64 17.30 -9.21 -8.30
CA PRO A 64 18.17 -10.15 -7.59
C PRO A 64 18.42 -9.80 -6.12
N SER A 65 18.45 -8.52 -5.77
CA SER A 65 18.55 -8.06 -4.38
C SER A 65 17.34 -8.42 -3.55
N LEU A 66 16.12 -8.29 -4.10
CA LEU A 66 14.89 -8.66 -3.42
C LEU A 66 14.74 -10.19 -3.32
N LYS A 67 15.17 -10.96 -4.34
CA LYS A 67 15.22 -12.43 -4.24
C LYS A 67 16.08 -12.87 -3.04
N ARG A 68 17.26 -12.27 -2.84
CA ARG A 68 18.11 -12.57 -1.66
C ARG A 68 17.46 -12.18 -0.34
N ALA A 69 16.77 -11.04 -0.30
CA ALA A 69 16.00 -10.63 0.88
C ALA A 69 14.84 -11.60 1.16
N LEU A 70 14.15 -12.09 0.11
CA LEU A 70 13.10 -13.09 0.22
C LEU A 70 13.63 -14.40 0.84
N ASP A 71 14.77 -14.89 0.37
CA ASP A 71 15.43 -16.07 0.93
C ASP A 71 15.78 -15.91 2.43
N TYR A 72 16.22 -14.71 2.81
CA TYR A 72 16.45 -14.39 4.22
C TYR A 72 15.14 -14.43 5.02
N VAL A 73 14.07 -13.82 4.52
CA VAL A 73 12.75 -13.80 5.16
C VAL A 73 12.19 -15.20 5.29
N SER A 74 12.24 -16.01 4.24
CA SER A 74 11.78 -17.41 4.25
C SER A 74 12.41 -18.21 5.39
N ARG A 75 13.74 -18.16 5.51
CA ARG A 75 14.46 -18.85 6.59
C ARG A 75 14.16 -18.29 7.98
N ARG A 76 14.10 -16.97 8.11
CA ARG A 76 13.93 -16.30 9.39
C ARG A 76 12.53 -16.46 9.97
N TYR A 77 11.51 -16.34 9.14
CA TYR A 77 10.11 -16.38 9.55
C TYR A 77 9.46 -17.74 9.33
N ARG A 78 10.18 -18.68 8.66
CA ARG A 78 9.71 -20.03 8.32
C ARG A 78 8.45 -20.01 7.46
N VAL A 79 8.46 -19.15 6.45
CA VAL A 79 7.40 -19.01 5.45
C VAL A 79 7.92 -19.55 4.12
N ALA A 80 7.07 -20.31 3.42
CA ALA A 80 7.43 -20.86 2.11
C ALA A 80 7.76 -19.71 1.12
N PRO A 81 8.84 -19.83 0.31
CA PRO A 81 9.22 -18.80 -0.65
C PRO A 81 8.08 -18.40 -1.59
N GLU A 82 7.31 -19.38 -2.03
CA GLU A 82 6.19 -19.20 -2.96
C GLU A 82 5.09 -18.30 -2.39
N ALA A 83 4.87 -18.38 -1.08
CA ALA A 83 3.91 -17.49 -0.39
C ALA A 83 4.45 -16.05 -0.20
N LEU A 84 5.77 -15.88 -0.26
CA LEU A 84 6.42 -14.57 -0.12
C LEU A 84 6.50 -13.80 -1.43
N VAL A 85 6.57 -14.49 -2.58
CA VAL A 85 6.71 -13.84 -3.90
C VAL A 85 5.67 -12.74 -4.10
N PRO A 86 4.35 -13.00 -4.01
CA PRO A 86 3.35 -11.96 -4.25
C PRO A 86 3.43 -10.80 -3.24
N ILE A 87 3.89 -11.05 -2.01
CA ILE A 87 4.09 -10.00 -1.00
C ILE A 87 5.26 -9.09 -1.38
N PHE A 88 6.36 -9.67 -1.87
CA PHE A 88 7.54 -8.93 -2.30
C PHE A 88 7.29 -8.14 -3.58
N GLU A 89 6.56 -8.71 -4.54
CA GLU A 89 6.12 -8.03 -5.76
C GLU A 89 5.22 -6.83 -5.43
N ALA A 90 4.23 -7.02 -4.58
CA ALA A 90 3.38 -5.93 -4.13
C ALA A 90 4.18 -4.84 -3.39
N ALA A 91 5.11 -5.21 -2.51
CA ALA A 91 5.95 -4.25 -1.80
C ALA A 91 6.88 -3.49 -2.76
N GLU A 92 7.40 -4.14 -3.81
CA GLU A 92 8.21 -3.51 -4.84
C GLU A 92 7.40 -2.54 -5.69
N SER A 93 6.22 -2.95 -6.16
CA SER A 93 5.33 -2.14 -6.98
C SER A 93 4.85 -0.90 -6.23
N VAL A 94 4.27 -1.09 -5.03
CA VAL A 94 3.76 0.00 -4.19
C VAL A 94 4.91 0.90 -3.73
N GLY A 95 6.06 0.33 -3.39
CA GLY A 95 7.26 1.10 -3.02
C GLY A 95 7.73 2.02 -4.15
N ARG A 96 7.74 1.54 -5.39
CA ARG A 96 8.08 2.32 -6.59
C ARG A 96 7.07 3.46 -6.80
N GLU A 97 5.78 3.14 -6.77
CA GLU A 97 4.69 4.12 -6.95
C GLU A 97 4.77 5.24 -5.90
N ARG A 98 4.97 4.87 -4.64
CA ARG A 98 4.94 5.78 -3.50
C ARG A 98 6.30 6.34 -3.11
N ARG A 99 7.37 5.99 -3.84
CA ARG A 99 8.75 6.41 -3.55
C ARG A 99 9.23 6.03 -2.15
N LEU A 100 8.77 4.86 -1.68
CA LEU A 100 9.24 4.24 -0.44
C LEU A 100 10.15 3.06 -0.76
N ASP A 101 11.11 2.82 0.12
CA ASP A 101 12.00 1.67 0.00
C ASP A 101 11.20 0.37 0.23
N PRO A 102 11.13 -0.56 -0.73
CA PRO A 102 10.45 -1.84 -0.57
C PRO A 102 10.92 -2.62 0.66
N LEU A 103 12.20 -2.55 1.01
CA LEU A 103 12.73 -3.22 2.20
C LEU A 103 12.20 -2.61 3.51
N LEU A 104 11.78 -1.35 3.50
CA LEU A 104 11.08 -0.75 4.64
C LEU A 104 9.68 -1.35 4.80
N ILE A 105 8.94 -1.51 3.69
CA ILE A 105 7.61 -2.12 3.69
C ILE A 105 7.70 -3.57 4.19
N ILE A 106 8.63 -4.34 3.66
CA ILE A 106 8.89 -5.73 4.05
C ILE A 106 9.29 -5.83 5.54
N ALA A 107 10.09 -4.89 6.05
CA ALA A 107 10.45 -4.84 7.46
C ALA A 107 9.24 -4.62 8.36
N ILE A 108 8.33 -3.71 7.97
CA ILE A 108 7.08 -3.46 8.71
C ILE A 108 6.21 -4.72 8.72
N ILE A 109 6.03 -5.39 7.58
CA ILE A 109 5.28 -6.66 7.47
C ILE A 109 5.87 -7.71 8.43
N GLY A 110 7.19 -7.82 8.47
CA GLY A 110 7.89 -8.74 9.37
C GLY A 110 7.63 -8.46 10.87
N ILE A 111 7.53 -7.18 11.25
CA ILE A 111 7.25 -6.76 12.64
C ILE A 111 5.77 -6.88 12.99
N GLU A 112 4.86 -6.56 12.06
CA GLU A 112 3.42 -6.50 12.31
C GLU A 112 2.76 -7.88 12.31
N SER A 113 2.97 -8.68 11.27
CA SER A 113 2.25 -9.94 11.06
C SER A 113 3.15 -11.17 10.99
N ARG A 114 4.47 -10.97 10.88
CA ARG A 114 5.41 -12.04 10.57
C ARG A 114 5.06 -12.75 9.24
N PHE A 115 4.59 -11.97 8.27
CA PHE A 115 4.14 -12.42 6.95
C PHE A 115 2.87 -13.29 6.95
N ASN A 116 2.05 -13.22 8.00
CA ASN A 116 0.74 -13.87 8.01
C ASN A 116 -0.32 -12.89 7.45
N PRO A 117 -0.90 -13.12 6.24
CA PRO A 117 -1.90 -12.25 5.67
C PRO A 117 -3.24 -12.29 6.41
N PHE A 118 -3.46 -13.32 7.20
CA PHE A 118 -4.69 -13.50 8.00
C PHE A 118 -4.50 -13.09 9.46
N ALA A 119 -3.41 -12.39 9.78
CA ALA A 119 -3.18 -11.92 11.14
C ALA A 119 -4.27 -10.94 11.57
N GLU A 120 -4.83 -11.15 12.75
CA GLU A 120 -5.80 -10.27 13.38
C GLU A 120 -5.42 -10.03 14.84
N SER A 121 -5.36 -8.77 15.24
CA SER A 121 -5.02 -8.41 16.62
C SER A 121 -6.27 -8.30 17.49
N PRO A 122 -6.15 -8.39 18.83
CA PRO A 122 -7.28 -8.21 19.75
C PRO A 122 -7.99 -6.87 19.61
N VAL A 123 -7.33 -5.87 19.06
CA VAL A 123 -7.91 -4.53 18.81
C VAL A 123 -8.43 -4.35 17.38
N GLY A 124 -8.47 -5.42 16.58
CA GLY A 124 -9.07 -5.45 15.25
C GLY A 124 -8.16 -4.97 14.12
N ALA A 125 -6.84 -4.86 14.33
CA ALA A 125 -5.90 -4.64 13.23
C ALA A 125 -5.77 -5.91 12.39
N LYS A 126 -5.72 -5.79 11.04
CA LYS A 126 -5.79 -6.90 10.11
C LYS A 126 -4.65 -6.94 9.09
N GLY A 127 -4.28 -8.17 8.72
CA GLY A 127 -3.43 -8.47 7.58
C GLY A 127 -1.95 -8.18 7.78
N LEU A 128 -1.22 -8.15 6.67
CA LEU A 128 0.24 -8.07 6.63
C LEU A 128 0.82 -6.87 7.38
N MET A 129 0.24 -5.71 7.19
CA MET A 129 0.68 -4.45 7.78
C MET A 129 -0.16 -4.02 9.00
N GLN A 130 -1.03 -4.91 9.50
CA GLN A 130 -1.89 -4.67 10.67
C GLN A 130 -2.65 -3.34 10.60
N VAL A 131 -3.39 -3.15 9.50
CA VAL A 131 -4.20 -1.96 9.26
C VAL A 131 -5.49 -2.04 10.07
N MET A 132 -5.97 -0.91 10.59
CA MET A 132 -7.23 -0.81 11.34
C MET A 132 -8.41 -0.54 10.40
N PRO A 133 -9.30 -1.52 10.10
CA PRO A 133 -10.42 -1.33 9.18
C PRO A 133 -11.34 -0.18 9.57
N GLY A 134 -11.69 -0.08 10.85
CA GLY A 134 -12.60 0.96 11.36
C GLY A 134 -12.10 2.39 11.19
N ILE A 135 -10.81 2.57 10.86
CA ILE A 135 -10.20 3.90 10.72
C ILE A 135 -9.80 4.19 9.27
N HIS A 136 -9.45 3.16 8.49
CA HIS A 136 -8.80 3.32 7.19
C HIS A 136 -9.60 2.72 6.02
N LEU A 137 -10.91 2.52 6.20
CA LEU A 137 -11.81 2.03 5.15
C LEU A 137 -11.86 2.98 3.94
N ASP A 138 -11.72 4.28 4.20
CA ASP A 138 -11.66 5.35 3.19
C ASP A 138 -10.44 5.26 2.26
N LYS A 139 -9.45 4.46 2.60
CA LYS A 139 -8.20 4.26 1.83
C LYS A 139 -8.21 2.99 0.99
N VAL A 140 -9.25 2.20 1.11
CA VAL A 140 -9.40 0.96 0.32
C VAL A 140 -9.70 1.33 -1.14
N PRO A 141 -8.98 0.78 -2.12
CA PRO A 141 -9.26 1.03 -3.53
C PRO A 141 -10.67 0.60 -3.94
N GLU A 142 -11.25 1.31 -4.91
CA GLU A 142 -12.51 0.90 -5.51
C GLU A 142 -12.37 -0.49 -6.17
N GLY A 143 -13.39 -1.33 -6.00
CA GLY A 143 -13.37 -2.69 -6.54
C GLY A 143 -12.60 -3.72 -5.70
N ALA A 144 -12.04 -3.34 -4.55
CA ALA A 144 -11.48 -4.29 -3.62
C ALA A 144 -12.56 -5.28 -3.13
N GLY A 145 -12.16 -6.56 -2.94
CA GLY A 145 -13.08 -7.63 -2.56
C GLY A 145 -13.74 -7.44 -1.18
N GLU A 146 -14.54 -8.41 -0.77
CA GLU A 146 -15.31 -8.35 0.50
C GLU A 146 -14.43 -8.24 1.77
N GLN A 147 -13.20 -8.73 1.71
CA GLN A 147 -12.25 -8.70 2.83
C GLN A 147 -10.95 -7.98 2.46
N PRO A 148 -10.99 -6.69 2.10
CA PRO A 148 -9.86 -5.97 1.51
C PRO A 148 -8.62 -5.92 2.41
N PHE A 149 -8.81 -5.94 3.72
CA PHE A 149 -7.70 -5.90 4.68
C PHE A 149 -7.01 -7.26 4.89
N LEU A 150 -7.56 -8.36 4.37
CA LEU A 150 -6.93 -9.68 4.35
C LEU A 150 -6.34 -10.02 2.97
N ASP A 151 -6.66 -9.24 1.94
CA ASP A 151 -5.99 -9.31 0.66
C ASP A 151 -4.58 -8.71 0.77
N PRO A 152 -3.52 -9.45 0.41
CA PRO A 152 -2.14 -9.00 0.59
C PRO A 152 -1.82 -7.69 -0.12
N VAL A 153 -2.26 -7.53 -1.37
CA VAL A 153 -1.94 -6.36 -2.18
C VAL A 153 -2.65 -5.12 -1.63
N THR A 154 -3.96 -5.23 -1.41
CA THR A 154 -4.78 -4.15 -0.84
C THR A 154 -4.27 -3.73 0.55
N ASN A 155 -3.94 -4.71 1.39
CA ASN A 155 -3.42 -4.43 2.73
C ASN A 155 -2.09 -3.65 2.69
N ILE A 156 -1.18 -4.01 1.78
CA ILE A 156 0.08 -3.29 1.59
C ILE A 156 -0.18 -1.88 1.06
N GLN A 157 -1.05 -1.71 0.07
CA GLN A 157 -1.40 -0.39 -0.47
C GLN A 157 -1.94 0.54 0.60
N VAL A 158 -2.92 0.08 1.38
CA VAL A 158 -3.52 0.87 2.45
C VAL A 158 -2.51 1.13 3.57
N GLY A 159 -1.76 0.11 3.99
CA GLY A 159 -0.74 0.25 5.04
C GLY A 159 0.37 1.24 4.68
N VAL A 160 0.83 1.23 3.44
CA VAL A 160 1.80 2.20 2.91
C VAL A 160 1.21 3.61 2.90
N HIS A 161 -0.04 3.78 2.46
CA HIS A 161 -0.71 5.07 2.47
C HIS A 161 -0.79 5.65 3.91
N VAL A 162 -1.18 4.83 4.88
CA VAL A 162 -1.21 5.22 6.31
C VAL A 162 0.17 5.60 6.82
N LEU A 163 1.21 4.87 6.43
CA LEU A 163 2.59 5.18 6.80
C LEU A 163 3.06 6.52 6.20
N GLU A 164 2.76 6.77 4.93
CA GLU A 164 3.10 8.05 4.28
C GLU A 164 2.43 9.24 4.97
N GLU A 165 1.15 9.13 5.29
CA GLU A 165 0.44 10.17 6.05
C GLU A 165 1.10 10.41 7.41
N ALA A 166 1.47 9.34 8.11
CA ALA A 166 2.15 9.43 9.39
C ALA A 166 3.53 10.11 9.27
N ILE A 167 4.32 9.78 8.24
CA ILE A 167 5.62 10.41 7.98
C ILE A 167 5.45 11.91 7.67
N ARG A 168 4.52 12.25 6.79
CA ARG A 168 4.22 13.64 6.40
C ARG A 168 3.77 14.46 7.61
N TRP A 169 2.85 13.93 8.39
CA TRP A 169 2.34 14.63 9.57
C TRP A 169 3.39 14.79 10.67
N ARG A 170 4.23 13.78 10.89
CA ARG A 170 5.25 13.80 11.94
C ARG A 170 6.58 14.42 11.52
N GLY A 171 6.77 14.67 10.22
CA GLY A 171 7.92 15.36 9.65
C GLY A 171 9.22 14.53 9.57
N SER A 172 9.20 13.24 9.96
CA SER A 172 10.34 12.35 9.81
C SER A 172 9.93 10.89 9.80
N LEU A 173 10.74 10.03 9.15
CA LEU A 173 10.53 8.60 9.10
C LEU A 173 10.41 7.97 10.51
N THR A 174 11.34 8.26 11.41
CA THR A 174 11.32 7.69 12.76
C THR A 174 10.06 8.05 13.53
N ARG A 175 9.64 9.32 13.48
CA ARG A 175 8.42 9.77 14.15
C ARG A 175 7.16 9.23 13.46
N GLY A 176 7.19 9.11 12.12
CA GLY A 176 6.11 8.48 11.35
C GLY A 176 5.93 7.01 11.73
N LEU A 177 7.02 6.25 11.79
CA LEU A 177 7.01 4.86 12.25
C LEU A 177 6.46 4.72 13.67
N GLN A 178 6.92 5.57 14.62
CA GLN A 178 6.40 5.56 16.00
C GLN A 178 4.90 5.84 16.04
N HIS A 179 4.43 6.75 15.19
CA HIS A 179 3.00 7.03 15.06
C HIS A 179 2.24 5.84 14.48
N TYR A 180 2.76 5.26 13.39
CA TYR A 180 2.22 4.06 12.76
C TYR A 180 2.10 2.90 13.76
N GLY A 181 3.12 2.65 14.56
CA GLY A 181 3.15 1.61 15.60
C GLY A 181 2.29 1.91 16.85
N GLY A 182 1.54 3.02 16.87
CA GLY A 182 0.65 3.37 17.96
C GLY A 182 1.32 3.94 19.22
N SER A 183 2.60 4.26 19.15
CA SER A 183 3.38 4.75 20.30
C SER A 183 4.05 6.10 20.03
N PRO A 184 3.28 7.15 19.64
CA PRO A 184 3.87 8.42 19.17
C PRO A 184 4.59 9.22 20.26
N LYS A 185 4.36 8.88 21.53
CA LYS A 185 4.95 9.57 22.69
C LYS A 185 6.10 8.79 23.34
N ASP A 186 6.43 7.59 22.84
CA ASP A 186 7.53 6.79 23.35
C ASP A 186 8.89 7.45 23.05
N PRO A 187 9.63 7.97 24.07
CA PRO A 187 10.90 8.65 23.86
C PRO A 187 11.99 7.68 23.38
N ALA A 188 11.87 6.40 23.69
CA ALA A 188 12.83 5.38 23.29
C ALA A 188 12.68 4.97 21.81
N THR A 189 11.62 5.45 21.13
CA THR A 189 11.35 5.11 19.72
C THR A 189 11.39 3.61 19.43
N GLY A 190 10.88 2.82 20.38
CA GLY A 190 11.02 1.36 20.38
C GLY A 190 10.47 0.66 19.14
N TYR A 191 9.33 1.11 18.63
CA TYR A 191 8.76 0.55 17.39
C TYR A 191 9.64 0.88 16.17
N ALA A 192 9.97 2.16 15.99
CA ALA A 192 10.81 2.60 14.87
C ALA A 192 12.17 1.88 14.86
N ASN A 193 12.79 1.73 16.02
CA ASN A 193 14.06 1.04 16.15
C ASN A 193 13.94 -0.44 15.73
N ARG A 194 12.85 -1.15 16.08
CA ARG A 194 12.64 -2.53 15.65
C ARG A 194 12.51 -2.64 14.13
N VAL A 195 11.70 -1.77 13.53
CA VAL A 195 11.50 -1.74 12.07
C VAL A 195 12.81 -1.42 11.34
N LEU A 196 13.54 -0.39 11.77
CA LEU A 196 14.79 0.01 11.14
C LEU A 196 15.90 -1.04 11.31
N ALA A 197 15.95 -1.72 12.44
CA ALA A 197 16.87 -2.83 12.65
C ALA A 197 16.55 -4.02 11.73
N GLU A 198 15.27 -4.34 11.52
CA GLU A 198 14.88 -5.38 10.58
C GLU A 198 15.17 -4.98 9.13
N LYS A 199 14.86 -3.73 8.75
CA LYS A 199 15.25 -3.17 7.45
C LYS A 199 16.76 -3.32 7.20
N GLN A 200 17.58 -3.00 8.17
CA GLN A 200 19.04 -3.14 8.04
C GLN A 200 19.47 -4.59 7.79
N ARG A 201 18.84 -5.57 8.45
CA ARG A 201 19.11 -7.00 8.19
C ARG A 201 18.71 -7.40 6.77
N LEU A 202 17.55 -6.92 6.30
CA LEU A 202 17.09 -7.15 4.93
C LEU A 202 18.06 -6.53 3.92
N GLU A 203 18.57 -5.33 4.15
CA GLU A 203 19.56 -4.68 3.30
C GLU A 203 20.88 -5.47 3.24
N GLN A 204 21.33 -5.99 4.38
CA GLN A 204 22.52 -6.85 4.43
C GLN A 204 22.31 -8.14 3.60
N ALA A 205 21.15 -8.78 3.75
CA ALA A 205 20.80 -9.96 2.97
C ALA A 205 20.69 -9.63 1.47
N ALA A 206 20.06 -8.51 1.11
CA ALA A 206 19.89 -8.04 -0.26
C ALA A 206 21.21 -7.76 -0.99
N ARG A 207 22.22 -7.28 -0.25
CA ARG A 207 23.59 -7.08 -0.80
C ARG A 207 24.30 -8.41 -1.12
N GLY A 208 23.87 -9.49 -0.52
CA GLY A 208 24.59 -10.74 -0.51
C GLY A 208 25.77 -10.64 0.47
N SER A 209 25.90 -11.57 1.39
CA SER A 209 27.14 -11.74 2.15
C SER A 209 28.24 -12.08 1.13
N GLY A 210 28.98 -11.07 0.67
CA GLY A 210 30.23 -11.28 -0.02
C GLY A 210 31.06 -12.16 0.92
N GLY A 211 31.22 -13.43 0.54
CA GLY A 211 31.95 -14.40 1.32
C GLY A 211 33.35 -13.89 1.58
N SER A 212 33.61 -13.57 2.82
CA SER A 212 34.96 -13.56 3.35
C SER A 212 35.26 -15.00 3.76
N HIS A 213 35.66 -15.81 2.80
CA HIS A 213 36.50 -16.96 3.01
C HIS A 213 37.85 -16.62 2.41
N ALA A 214 38.71 -16.06 3.25
CA ALA A 214 40.15 -16.11 3.08
C ALA A 214 40.70 -16.93 4.24
#